data_3d0415185647ed2fd865fdc524ba9e6e
#
_entry.id   3d0415185647ed2fd865fdc524ba9e6e
#
_cell.length_a   1.000
_cell.length_b   1.000
_cell.length_c   1.000
_cell.angle_alpha   90.00
_cell.angle_beta   90.00
_cell.angle_gamma   90.00
#
_symmetry.space_group_name_H-M   'P 1'
#
loop_
_entity.id
_entity.type
_entity.pdbx_description
1 polymer ?
#
loop_
_entity_poly.entity_id
_entity_poly.type
_entity_poly.pdbx_seq_one_letter_code
_entity_poly.pdbx_strand_id
1 'polypeptide(L)'
;MKLYNIALKNLKGNLYRYIMYYFSNVFTVAVFFIFSNFIFHPRFDEGPLAPSGTVHMGAITGITVCLIIIVIFTILFVSYASSIFLKARGKEFGLLSLFGMTSKQIRKYVFVERNIITVLSVATGLITGILFSKLFFMAMEAFMNISLPFNISWKALALTIGLFFILFEAVNILSLFRIRNKEIVEQLKIEKMPKELPSFSKFKSLLGIGLLIIGYSAAWIVDGAFVVFAMIPVVLIVVAGTYFVFTQFSLLLASRLTNNKTIFHNRTNLVAFSQMRFKLKDTAKVLFLASVLGAITFTATETIFSFFTEIPNIIGLKNMPQDISIIQEGENLNDNLSIVKAMDILKDYGFVVEEYQRVKLIRVINEKEEYEDGHVSDILAISNSDYNKLASYMGKEKVQVGEGEVIYNYPFMTDVEDKGLLKNLMFPYEDITISINGETEAYSVKGEVHGSVTTLLNRYSDFIIVNDEDYGRISKKAEEKDLVIFNGIYIDSWKTSYRTSLKIQEMLGERYDEFFFSKAIPYREMRNMYGLALFIGFFIAFLFFIASGSIIYFKLFNEIKQDGLEYNILKKIGITRKEMKGMITKQIAVIF
;
A
#
# COMPACT_ATOMS: atom_id res chain seq x y z
N MET A 1 15.17 -0.75 52.81
CA MET A 1 14.63 -1.62 51.74
C MET A 1 15.16 -1.12 50.41
N LYS A 2 15.78 -1.98 49.57
CA LYS A 2 16.28 -1.52 48.25
C LYS A 2 15.09 -1.19 47.32
N LEU A 3 15.13 -0.07 46.61
CA LEU A 3 14.08 0.39 45.67
C LEU A 3 13.63 -0.71 44.71
N TYR A 4 14.55 -1.58 44.30
CA TYR A 4 14.30 -2.75 43.45
C TYR A 4 13.28 -3.73 44.05
N ASN A 5 13.40 -4.04 45.35
CA ASN A 5 12.48 -4.98 46.03
C ASN A 5 11.04 -4.40 46.13
N ILE A 6 10.94 -3.07 46.30
CA ILE A 6 9.64 -2.38 46.30
C ILE A 6 9.01 -2.44 44.89
N ALA A 7 9.82 -2.19 43.86
CA ALA A 7 9.37 -2.25 42.48
C ALA A 7 8.86 -3.65 42.10
N LEU A 8 9.61 -4.71 42.41
CA LEU A 8 9.20 -6.10 42.16
C LEU A 8 7.93 -6.50 42.90
N LYS A 9 7.81 -6.09 44.19
CA LYS A 9 6.62 -6.41 44.99
C LYS A 9 5.39 -5.69 44.46
N ASN A 10 5.55 -4.45 43.98
CA ASN A 10 4.46 -3.70 43.40
C ASN A 10 4.04 -4.26 42.03
N LEU A 11 5.00 -4.68 41.20
CA LEU A 11 4.73 -5.40 39.94
C LEU A 11 3.89 -6.65 40.19
N LYS A 12 4.29 -7.50 41.15
CA LYS A 12 3.54 -8.72 41.51
C LYS A 12 2.15 -8.44 42.09
N GLY A 13 1.99 -7.37 42.86
CA GLY A 13 0.71 -7.00 43.48
C GLY A 13 -0.30 -6.33 42.55
N ASN A 14 0.17 -5.74 41.46
CA ASN A 14 -0.65 -4.95 40.53
C ASN A 14 -0.49 -5.38 39.07
N LEU A 15 -0.20 -6.65 38.80
CA LEU A 15 0.07 -7.22 37.46
C LEU A 15 -0.90 -6.73 36.41
N TYR A 16 -2.18 -6.64 36.72
CA TYR A 16 -3.24 -6.24 35.80
C TYR A 16 -3.05 -4.84 35.16
N ARG A 17 -2.38 -3.91 35.87
CA ARG A 17 -2.11 -2.56 35.36
C ARG A 17 -0.93 -2.53 34.39
N TYR A 18 0.03 -3.44 34.59
CA TYR A 18 1.24 -3.52 33.78
C TYR A 18 1.05 -4.37 32.53
N ILE A 19 0.09 -5.30 32.58
CA ILE A 19 -0.10 -6.33 31.56
C ILE A 19 -0.33 -5.72 30.18
N MET A 20 -1.12 -4.66 30.08
CA MET A 20 -1.40 -3.99 28.83
C MET A 20 -0.18 -3.25 28.26
N TYR A 21 0.54 -2.52 29.09
CA TYR A 21 1.78 -1.86 28.70
C TYR A 21 2.83 -2.88 28.25
N TYR A 22 2.93 -3.98 28.97
CA TYR A 22 3.79 -5.11 28.65
C TYR A 22 3.41 -5.74 27.30
N PHE A 23 2.16 -6.12 27.09
CA PHE A 23 1.72 -6.73 25.82
C PHE A 23 1.87 -5.79 24.62
N SER A 24 1.64 -4.49 24.79
CA SER A 24 1.89 -3.51 23.73
C SER A 24 3.36 -3.51 23.30
N ASN A 25 4.28 -3.55 24.26
CA ASN A 25 5.70 -3.61 23.98
C ASN A 25 6.11 -4.96 23.34
N VAL A 26 5.61 -6.09 23.87
CA VAL A 26 5.84 -7.44 23.31
C VAL A 26 5.42 -7.51 21.86
N PHE A 27 4.24 -6.99 21.57
CA PHE A 27 3.67 -7.03 20.22
C PHE A 27 4.52 -6.24 19.22
N THR A 28 4.93 -5.01 19.57
CA THR A 28 5.75 -4.19 18.66
C THR A 28 7.12 -4.80 18.40
N VAL A 29 7.74 -5.40 19.43
CA VAL A 29 9.02 -6.13 19.27
C VAL A 29 8.86 -7.35 18.37
N ALA A 30 7.81 -8.14 18.60
CA ALA A 30 7.55 -9.35 17.82
C ALA A 30 7.34 -9.03 16.33
N VAL A 31 6.51 -8.04 16.03
CA VAL A 31 6.25 -7.63 14.64
C VAL A 31 7.52 -7.12 13.96
N PHE A 32 8.25 -6.23 14.60
CA PHE A 32 9.50 -5.73 14.03
C PHE A 32 10.52 -6.85 13.77
N PHE A 33 10.64 -7.79 14.72
CA PHE A 33 11.52 -8.95 14.55
C PHE A 33 11.12 -9.80 13.33
N ILE A 34 9.83 -10.06 13.12
CA ILE A 34 9.35 -10.84 11.97
C ILE A 34 9.79 -10.19 10.66
N PHE A 35 9.57 -8.88 10.50
CA PHE A 35 9.98 -8.16 9.29
C PHE A 35 11.49 -8.03 9.14
N SER A 36 12.21 -7.78 10.24
CA SER A 36 13.66 -7.73 10.25
C SER A 36 14.26 -9.09 9.88
N ASN A 37 13.70 -10.19 10.41
CA ASN A 37 14.14 -11.55 10.10
C ASN A 37 13.87 -11.94 8.63
N PHE A 38 12.80 -11.41 8.06
CA PHE A 38 12.48 -11.59 6.65
C PHE A 38 13.48 -10.85 5.74
N ILE A 39 13.79 -9.57 6.01
CA ILE A 39 14.79 -8.81 5.23
C ILE A 39 16.17 -9.48 5.22
N PHE A 40 16.59 -9.98 6.39
CA PHE A 40 17.89 -10.63 6.51
C PHE A 40 17.85 -12.14 6.21
N HIS A 41 16.85 -12.59 5.44
CA HIS A 41 16.76 -13.98 5.03
C HIS A 41 17.75 -14.26 3.88
N PRO A 42 18.53 -15.38 3.91
CA PRO A 42 19.57 -15.68 2.91
C PRO A 42 19.07 -15.72 1.46
N ARG A 43 17.80 -15.98 1.23
CA ARG A 43 17.20 -16.00 -0.12
C ARG A 43 17.17 -14.63 -0.81
N PHE A 44 17.36 -13.54 -0.06
CA PHE A 44 17.55 -12.22 -0.65
C PHE A 44 18.97 -12.00 -1.19
N ASP A 45 19.95 -12.73 -0.69
CA ASP A 45 21.33 -12.68 -1.18
C ASP A 45 21.55 -13.69 -2.33
N GLU A 46 20.89 -14.87 -2.25
CA GLU A 46 21.04 -15.98 -3.19
C GLU A 46 19.67 -16.61 -3.51
N GLY A 47 19.22 -16.59 -4.75
CA GLY A 47 17.98 -17.27 -5.18
C GLY A 47 16.96 -16.37 -5.88
N PRO A 48 15.66 -16.76 -5.93
CA PRO A 48 14.63 -16.08 -6.70
C PRO A 48 14.35 -14.63 -6.31
N LEU A 49 14.82 -14.21 -5.12
CA LEU A 49 14.72 -12.84 -4.60
C LEU A 49 16.08 -12.10 -4.68
N ALA A 50 17.09 -12.68 -5.33
CA ALA A 50 18.44 -12.14 -5.43
C ALA A 50 18.53 -10.88 -6.33
N PRO A 51 19.64 -10.09 -6.23
CA PRO A 51 19.78 -8.75 -6.84
C PRO A 51 19.67 -8.64 -8.36
N SER A 52 19.62 -9.73 -9.08
CA SER A 52 19.65 -9.78 -10.55
C SER A 52 18.36 -9.34 -11.26
N GLY A 53 17.32 -8.91 -10.53
CA GLY A 53 16.05 -8.50 -11.09
C GLY A 53 15.50 -7.17 -10.56
N THR A 54 14.77 -6.45 -11.39
CA THR A 54 14.04 -5.20 -11.06
C THR A 54 13.08 -5.36 -9.87
N VAL A 55 12.57 -6.58 -9.65
CA VAL A 55 11.69 -6.95 -8.53
C VAL A 55 12.40 -6.86 -7.18
N HIS A 56 13.70 -7.16 -7.12
CA HIS A 56 14.49 -7.17 -5.89
C HIS A 56 14.63 -5.76 -5.28
N MET A 57 14.98 -4.76 -6.08
CA MET A 57 15.15 -3.38 -5.59
C MET A 57 13.85 -2.81 -5.05
N GLY A 58 12.73 -3.02 -5.74
CA GLY A 58 11.41 -2.58 -5.30
C GLY A 58 10.96 -3.27 -4.01
N ALA A 59 11.18 -4.59 -3.90
CA ALA A 59 10.81 -5.36 -2.71
C ALA A 59 11.61 -4.93 -1.47
N ILE A 60 12.94 -4.84 -1.56
CA ILE A 60 13.79 -4.41 -0.43
C ILE A 60 13.44 -2.98 -0.01
N THR A 61 13.28 -2.06 -0.97
CA THR A 61 12.90 -0.68 -0.68
C THR A 61 11.55 -0.63 0.03
N GLY A 62 10.54 -1.36 -0.48
CA GLY A 62 9.22 -1.44 0.13
C GLY A 62 9.26 -1.98 1.57
N ILE A 63 9.98 -3.07 1.82
CA ILE A 63 10.10 -3.66 3.16
C ILE A 63 10.88 -2.73 4.10
N THR A 64 11.90 -2.04 3.60
CA THR A 64 12.67 -1.06 4.40
C THR A 64 11.81 0.11 4.82
N VAL A 65 10.99 0.66 3.91
CA VAL A 65 10.01 1.70 4.22
C VAL A 65 9.01 1.20 5.28
N CYS A 66 8.55 -0.04 5.17
CA CYS A 66 7.66 -0.65 6.17
C CYS A 66 8.33 -0.75 7.55
N LEU A 67 9.61 -1.14 7.64
CA LEU A 67 10.34 -1.15 8.91
C LEU A 67 10.44 0.26 9.52
N ILE A 68 10.71 1.27 8.71
CA ILE A 68 10.75 2.67 9.19
C ILE A 68 9.38 3.08 9.73
N ILE A 69 8.29 2.75 9.03
CA ILE A 69 6.91 3.02 9.48
C ILE A 69 6.63 2.32 10.80
N ILE A 70 7.03 1.05 10.95
CA ILE A 70 6.87 0.29 12.20
C ILE A 70 7.63 0.95 13.35
N VAL A 71 8.86 1.44 13.12
CA VAL A 71 9.65 2.14 14.13
C VAL A 71 8.98 3.45 14.56
N ILE A 72 8.58 4.30 13.60
CA ILE A 72 7.88 5.57 13.88
C ILE A 72 6.59 5.29 14.66
N PHE A 73 5.80 4.33 14.20
CA PHE A 73 4.58 3.92 14.86
C PHE A 73 4.86 3.45 16.30
N THR A 74 5.89 2.61 16.49
CA THR A 74 6.26 2.11 17.82
C THR A 74 6.61 3.24 18.78
N ILE A 75 7.37 4.24 18.34
CA ILE A 75 7.70 5.42 19.15
C ILE A 75 6.42 6.14 19.60
N LEU A 76 5.50 6.39 18.68
CA LEU A 76 4.24 7.07 18.99
C LEU A 76 3.36 6.23 19.92
N PHE A 77 3.20 4.94 19.63
CA PHE A 77 2.35 4.02 20.37
C PHE A 77 2.87 3.77 21.80
N VAL A 78 4.16 3.46 21.93
CA VAL A 78 4.78 3.23 23.25
C VAL A 78 4.82 4.52 24.07
N SER A 79 5.07 5.69 23.46
CA SER A 79 4.99 6.99 24.13
C SER A 79 3.59 7.28 24.65
N TYR A 80 2.56 6.96 23.84
CA TYR A 80 1.17 7.11 24.23
C TYR A 80 0.80 6.15 25.38
N ALA A 81 1.09 4.86 25.24
CA ALA A 81 0.86 3.83 26.26
C ALA A 81 1.57 4.19 27.58
N SER A 82 2.83 4.63 27.50
CA SER A 82 3.62 5.12 28.61
C SER A 82 2.98 6.32 29.32
N SER A 83 2.47 7.29 28.56
CA SER A 83 1.81 8.49 29.10
C SER A 83 0.53 8.13 29.87
N ILE A 84 -0.29 7.24 29.31
CA ILE A 84 -1.52 6.76 29.98
C ILE A 84 -1.18 5.99 31.24
N PHE A 85 -0.21 5.09 31.17
CA PHE A 85 0.25 4.30 32.30
C PHE A 85 0.71 5.18 33.47
N LEU A 86 1.49 6.23 33.21
CA LEU A 86 1.92 7.18 34.23
C LEU A 86 0.75 7.96 34.85
N LYS A 87 -0.18 8.43 34.02
CA LYS A 87 -1.38 9.15 34.50
C LYS A 87 -2.23 8.27 35.40
N ALA A 88 -2.42 6.99 35.05
CA ALA A 88 -3.20 6.04 35.86
C ALA A 88 -2.63 5.81 37.27
N ARG A 89 -1.34 6.09 37.44
CA ARG A 89 -0.61 5.90 38.71
C ARG A 89 -0.35 7.19 39.50
N GLY A 90 -0.89 8.30 39.04
CA GLY A 90 -0.68 9.60 39.68
C GLY A 90 -0.99 9.60 41.20
N LYS A 91 -2.06 8.90 41.62
CA LYS A 91 -2.41 8.76 43.04
C LYS A 91 -1.33 8.01 43.86
N GLU A 92 -0.76 6.93 43.30
CA GLU A 92 0.30 6.18 43.96
C GLU A 92 1.53 7.06 44.17
N PHE A 93 1.88 7.84 43.15
CA PHE A 93 3.00 8.80 43.23
C PHE A 93 2.71 9.92 44.23
N GLY A 94 1.44 10.38 44.31
CA GLY A 94 0.99 11.34 45.30
C GLY A 94 1.14 10.82 46.73
N LEU A 95 0.72 9.56 46.98
CA LEU A 95 0.87 8.91 48.27
C LEU A 95 2.34 8.73 48.66
N LEU A 96 3.19 8.28 47.71
CA LEU A 96 4.63 8.14 47.95
C LEU A 96 5.28 9.48 48.29
N SER A 97 4.82 10.58 47.66
CA SER A 97 5.28 11.94 47.99
C SER A 97 4.84 12.38 49.39
N LEU A 98 3.60 12.04 49.81
CA LEU A 98 3.12 12.29 51.16
C LEU A 98 3.90 11.53 52.24
N PHE A 99 4.38 10.32 51.89
CA PHE A 99 5.29 9.55 52.75
C PHE A 99 6.76 10.04 52.69
N GLY A 100 7.02 11.21 52.09
CA GLY A 100 8.33 11.86 52.13
C GLY A 100 9.28 11.49 50.98
N MET A 101 8.84 10.74 49.96
CA MET A 101 9.69 10.46 48.80
C MET A 101 9.85 11.72 47.93
N THR A 102 11.10 12.05 47.61
CA THR A 102 11.39 13.14 46.67
C THR A 102 11.06 12.75 45.23
N SER A 103 10.81 13.73 44.34
CA SER A 103 10.56 13.45 42.93
C SER A 103 11.73 12.73 42.25
N LYS A 104 12.95 12.93 42.68
CA LYS A 104 14.12 12.19 42.19
C LYS A 104 14.02 10.71 42.53
N GLN A 105 13.59 10.40 43.77
CA GLN A 105 13.40 9.01 44.24
C GLN A 105 12.21 8.35 43.49
N ILE A 106 11.10 9.06 43.30
CA ILE A 106 9.95 8.55 42.55
C ILE A 106 10.34 8.28 41.09
N ARG A 107 11.06 9.20 40.42
CA ARG A 107 11.59 8.97 39.05
C ARG A 107 12.50 7.75 38.99
N LYS A 108 13.44 7.60 39.93
CA LYS A 108 14.33 6.45 39.97
C LYS A 108 13.56 5.14 40.21
N TYR A 109 12.54 5.16 41.05
CA TYR A 109 11.66 4.02 41.29
C TYR A 109 10.92 3.60 40.01
N VAL A 110 10.27 4.57 39.31
CA VAL A 110 9.56 4.32 38.07
C VAL A 110 10.50 3.85 36.94
N PHE A 111 11.71 4.38 36.90
CA PHE A 111 12.74 3.97 35.95
C PHE A 111 13.13 2.50 36.11
N VAL A 112 13.44 2.08 37.34
CA VAL A 112 13.78 0.68 37.65
C VAL A 112 12.62 -0.27 37.25
N GLU A 113 11.40 0.10 37.64
CA GLU A 113 10.20 -0.69 37.34
C GLU A 113 9.98 -0.87 35.83
N ARG A 114 10.15 0.20 35.04
CA ARG A 114 10.00 0.18 33.59
C ARG A 114 11.09 -0.61 32.88
N ASN A 115 12.33 -0.53 33.37
CA ASN A 115 13.42 -1.32 32.83
C ASN A 115 13.19 -2.82 32.98
N ILE A 116 12.62 -3.26 34.10
CA ILE A 116 12.23 -4.66 34.27
C ILE A 116 11.19 -5.05 33.19
N ILE A 117 10.19 -4.20 32.95
CA ILE A 117 9.17 -4.45 31.92
C ILE A 117 9.79 -4.44 30.52
N THR A 118 10.69 -3.50 30.21
CA THR A 118 11.41 -3.41 28.94
C THR A 118 12.17 -4.71 28.64
N VAL A 119 12.99 -5.17 29.57
CA VAL A 119 13.77 -6.40 29.39
C VAL A 119 12.86 -7.61 29.18
N LEU A 120 11.83 -7.74 30.01
CA LEU A 120 10.84 -8.82 29.86
C LEU A 120 10.10 -8.74 28.53
N SER A 121 9.70 -7.53 28.09
CA SER A 121 8.98 -7.34 26.84
C SER A 121 9.85 -7.64 25.62
N VAL A 122 11.12 -7.24 25.63
CA VAL A 122 12.05 -7.56 24.55
C VAL A 122 12.29 -9.07 24.47
N ALA A 123 12.56 -9.72 25.60
CA ALA A 123 12.79 -11.17 25.63
C ALA A 123 11.57 -11.97 25.14
N THR A 124 10.39 -11.68 25.68
CA THR A 124 9.16 -12.39 25.28
C THR A 124 8.69 -11.98 23.88
N GLY A 125 8.92 -10.73 23.48
CA GLY A 125 8.65 -10.26 22.12
C GLY A 125 9.50 -10.98 21.07
N LEU A 126 10.76 -11.23 21.37
CA LEU A 126 11.63 -12.04 20.50
C LEU A 126 11.17 -13.50 20.43
N ILE A 127 10.83 -14.12 21.57
CA ILE A 127 10.33 -15.49 21.58
C ILE A 127 9.04 -15.62 20.75
N THR A 128 8.08 -14.71 20.95
CA THR A 128 6.84 -14.68 20.16
C THR A 128 7.12 -14.35 18.70
N GLY A 129 8.03 -13.42 18.40
CA GLY A 129 8.45 -13.08 17.06
C GLY A 129 9.08 -14.25 16.31
N ILE A 130 9.96 -15.01 16.95
CA ILE A 130 10.56 -16.24 16.38
C ILE A 130 9.46 -17.27 16.07
N LEU A 131 8.54 -17.50 17.00
CA LEU A 131 7.44 -18.45 16.81
C LEU A 131 6.56 -18.04 15.62
N PHE A 132 6.15 -16.77 15.55
CA PHE A 132 5.32 -16.27 14.47
C PHE A 132 6.09 -16.05 13.15
N SER A 133 7.40 -15.89 13.15
CA SER A 133 8.21 -15.86 11.93
C SER A 133 8.06 -17.13 11.11
N LYS A 134 7.94 -18.30 11.75
CA LYS A 134 7.70 -19.56 11.03
C LYS A 134 6.37 -19.53 10.29
N LEU A 135 5.30 -19.11 10.97
CA LEU A 135 3.97 -18.96 10.33
C LEU A 135 3.99 -17.91 9.21
N PHE A 136 4.70 -16.82 9.43
CA PHE A 136 4.89 -15.77 8.42
C PHE A 136 5.56 -16.30 7.17
N PHE A 137 6.68 -17.04 7.29
CA PHE A 137 7.37 -17.63 6.15
C PHE A 137 6.51 -18.68 5.43
N MET A 138 5.82 -19.54 6.15
CA MET A 138 4.88 -20.51 5.56
C MET A 138 3.76 -19.81 4.77
N ALA A 139 3.21 -18.73 5.28
CA ALA A 139 2.20 -17.93 4.59
C ALA A 139 2.78 -17.28 3.32
N MET A 140 4.00 -16.74 3.41
CA MET A 140 4.72 -16.18 2.26
C MET A 140 5.03 -17.23 1.20
N GLU A 141 5.50 -18.42 1.58
CA GLU A 141 5.73 -19.54 0.66
C GLU A 141 4.45 -19.89 -0.11
N ALA A 142 3.34 -20.05 0.61
CA ALA A 142 2.05 -20.39 0.00
C ALA A 142 1.55 -19.28 -0.95
N PHE A 143 1.78 -18.03 -0.60
CA PHE A 143 1.29 -16.88 -1.37
C PHE A 143 2.15 -16.61 -2.62
N MET A 144 3.47 -16.65 -2.48
CA MET A 144 4.41 -16.36 -3.57
C MET A 144 4.82 -17.59 -4.39
N ASN A 145 4.50 -18.79 -3.90
CA ASN A 145 4.93 -20.06 -4.50
C ASN A 145 6.48 -20.16 -4.65
N ILE A 146 7.20 -19.64 -3.65
CA ILE A 146 8.66 -19.62 -3.53
C ILE A 146 9.04 -20.35 -2.25
N SER A 147 10.04 -21.23 -2.27
CA SER A 147 10.53 -21.89 -1.06
C SER A 147 11.30 -20.90 -0.17
N LEU A 148 10.82 -20.69 1.06
CA LEU A 148 11.41 -19.83 2.09
C LEU A 148 11.66 -20.67 3.37
N PRO A 149 12.73 -21.48 3.41
CA PRO A 149 12.99 -22.33 4.56
C PRO A 149 13.17 -21.47 5.82
N PHE A 150 12.60 -21.94 6.93
CA PHE A 150 12.69 -21.22 8.19
C PHE A 150 14.14 -21.01 8.61
N ASN A 151 14.52 -19.74 8.77
CA ASN A 151 15.84 -19.32 9.23
C ASN A 151 15.71 -18.20 10.25
N ILE A 152 16.61 -18.18 11.23
CA ILE A 152 16.72 -17.10 12.22
C ILE A 152 18.01 -16.34 11.95
N SER A 153 17.88 -15.12 11.47
CA SER A 153 19.04 -14.27 11.20
C SER A 153 19.58 -13.64 12.49
N TRP A 154 20.88 -13.85 12.73
CA TRP A 154 21.58 -13.18 13.83
C TRP A 154 21.55 -11.64 13.70
N LYS A 155 21.61 -11.13 12.46
CA LYS A 155 21.52 -9.69 12.18
C LYS A 155 20.17 -9.13 12.62
N ALA A 156 19.09 -9.86 12.37
CA ALA A 156 17.74 -9.47 12.80
C ALA A 156 17.60 -9.45 14.32
N LEU A 157 18.14 -10.45 15.01
CA LEU A 157 18.16 -10.52 16.48
C LEU A 157 18.91 -9.33 17.09
N ALA A 158 20.14 -9.09 16.64
CA ALA A 158 20.97 -7.99 17.14
C ALA A 158 20.34 -6.62 16.88
N LEU A 159 19.80 -6.40 15.68
CA LEU A 159 19.11 -5.16 15.32
C LEU A 159 17.87 -4.94 16.20
N THR A 160 17.04 -5.97 16.38
CA THR A 160 15.80 -5.85 17.19
C THR A 160 16.13 -5.56 18.65
N ILE A 161 17.08 -6.29 19.25
CA ILE A 161 17.48 -6.07 20.66
C ILE A 161 18.03 -4.65 20.82
N GLY A 162 18.99 -4.25 20.00
CA GLY A 162 19.66 -2.94 20.10
C GLY A 162 18.66 -1.79 19.89
N LEU A 163 17.88 -1.84 18.81
CA LEU A 163 16.91 -0.80 18.49
C LEU A 163 15.86 -0.63 19.58
N PHE A 164 15.21 -1.74 20.01
CA PHE A 164 14.12 -1.65 20.98
C PHE A 164 14.59 -1.33 22.38
N PHE A 165 15.79 -1.77 22.76
CA PHE A 165 16.36 -1.35 24.03
C PHE A 165 16.59 0.16 24.05
N ILE A 166 17.23 0.72 23.01
CA ILE A 166 17.46 2.17 22.90
C ILE A 166 16.14 2.94 22.83
N LEU A 167 15.18 2.47 22.03
CA LEU A 167 13.88 3.12 21.85
C LEU A 167 13.09 3.15 23.16
N PHE A 168 12.98 2.03 23.86
CA PHE A 168 12.24 1.97 25.13
C PHE A 168 12.91 2.80 26.20
N GLU A 169 14.24 2.79 26.29
CA GLU A 169 14.97 3.67 27.21
C GLU A 169 14.77 5.14 26.90
N ALA A 170 14.81 5.53 25.62
CA ALA A 170 14.54 6.90 25.22
C ALA A 170 13.12 7.35 25.62
N VAL A 171 12.10 6.51 25.35
CA VAL A 171 10.71 6.79 25.74
C VAL A 171 10.57 6.81 27.28
N ASN A 172 11.25 5.92 27.99
CA ASN A 172 11.25 5.89 29.45
C ASN A 172 11.83 7.19 30.01
N ILE A 173 13.00 7.62 29.56
CA ILE A 173 13.67 8.85 30.02
C ILE A 173 12.80 10.07 29.71
N LEU A 174 12.30 10.22 28.45
CA LEU A 174 11.43 11.34 28.06
C LEU A 174 10.16 11.42 28.91
N SER A 175 9.58 10.27 29.25
CA SER A 175 8.36 10.20 30.06
C SER A 175 8.62 10.63 31.52
N LEU A 176 9.82 10.35 32.05
CA LEU A 176 10.18 10.71 33.41
C LEU A 176 10.33 12.22 33.62
N PHE A 177 10.70 12.97 32.55
CA PHE A 177 10.74 14.43 32.62
C PHE A 177 9.36 15.06 32.84
N ARG A 178 8.28 14.36 32.51
CA ARG A 178 6.90 14.81 32.74
C ARG A 178 6.47 14.66 34.21
N ILE A 179 7.20 13.91 35.02
CA ILE A 179 6.91 13.76 36.46
C ILE A 179 7.52 14.95 37.23
N ARG A 180 6.71 15.99 37.47
CA ARG A 180 7.08 17.20 38.26
C ARG A 180 6.32 17.19 39.60
N ASN A 181 6.94 17.76 40.63
CA ASN A 181 6.33 17.86 41.97
C ASN A 181 4.98 18.58 41.96
N LYS A 182 4.85 19.62 41.15
CA LYS A 182 3.63 20.42 41.05
C LYS A 182 2.45 19.59 40.51
N GLU A 183 2.72 18.73 39.51
CA GLU A 183 1.70 17.86 38.93
C GLU A 183 1.27 16.72 39.87
N ILE A 184 2.17 16.21 40.71
CA ILE A 184 1.87 15.13 41.66
C ILE A 184 0.88 15.63 42.73
N VAL A 185 1.11 16.82 43.30
CA VAL A 185 0.22 17.42 44.29
C VAL A 185 -1.10 17.91 43.68
N GLU A 186 -1.04 18.46 42.45
CA GLU A 186 -2.24 18.86 41.71
C GLU A 186 -3.12 17.66 41.35
N GLN A 187 -2.53 16.51 40.99
CA GLN A 187 -3.32 15.31 40.68
C GLN A 187 -4.12 14.80 41.89
N LEU A 188 -3.66 14.99 43.12
CA LEU A 188 -4.45 14.69 44.31
C LEU A 188 -5.61 15.69 44.51
N LYS A 189 -5.44 16.94 44.03
CA LYS A 189 -6.48 18.00 44.09
C LYS A 189 -7.46 17.94 42.93
N ILE A 190 -7.02 17.55 41.74
CA ILE A 190 -7.83 17.52 40.51
C ILE A 190 -9.08 16.64 40.66
N GLU A 191 -9.03 15.56 41.43
CA GLU A 191 -10.21 14.72 41.69
C GLU A 191 -11.31 15.41 42.49
N LYS A 192 -10.94 16.43 43.26
CA LYS A 192 -11.89 17.21 44.10
C LYS A 192 -12.32 18.52 43.44
N MET A 193 -11.66 18.91 42.33
CA MET A 193 -12.06 20.11 41.58
C MET A 193 -13.21 19.80 40.63
N PRO A 194 -14.22 20.66 40.56
CA PRO A 194 -15.27 20.52 39.55
C PRO A 194 -14.66 20.62 38.16
N LYS A 195 -14.98 19.66 37.28
CA LYS A 195 -14.53 19.69 35.88
C LYS A 195 -15.16 20.91 35.19
N GLU A 196 -14.33 21.76 34.59
CA GLU A 196 -14.81 22.88 33.78
C GLU A 196 -15.63 22.39 32.58
N LEU A 197 -16.71 23.09 32.27
CA LEU A 197 -17.51 22.79 31.10
C LEU A 197 -16.66 22.86 29.82
N PRO A 198 -16.72 21.83 28.96
CA PRO A 198 -15.96 21.85 27.73
C PRO A 198 -16.37 23.02 26.85
N SER A 199 -15.44 23.91 26.55
CA SER A 199 -15.62 24.98 25.55
C SER A 199 -15.31 24.43 24.15
N PHE A 200 -16.07 24.86 23.17
CA PHE A 200 -15.85 24.56 21.77
C PHE A 200 -16.00 25.83 20.93
N SER A 201 -15.31 25.88 19.81
CA SER A 201 -15.39 26.99 18.86
C SER A 201 -16.27 26.59 17.67
N LYS A 202 -17.34 27.35 17.43
CA LYS A 202 -18.21 27.16 16.24
C LYS A 202 -17.39 27.30 14.94
N PHE A 203 -16.47 28.27 14.89
CA PHE A 203 -15.60 28.49 13.74
C PHE A 203 -14.73 27.25 13.46
N LYS A 204 -14.03 26.69 14.48
CA LYS A 204 -13.22 25.48 14.31
C LYS A 204 -14.05 24.26 13.94
N SER A 205 -15.30 24.16 14.43
CA SER A 205 -16.22 23.07 14.06
C SER A 205 -16.61 23.14 12.58
N LEU A 206 -16.94 24.35 12.09
CA LEU A 206 -17.28 24.57 10.68
C LEU A 206 -16.05 24.38 9.77
N LEU A 207 -14.90 24.87 10.22
CA LEU A 207 -13.62 24.69 9.53
C LEU A 207 -13.29 23.20 9.38
N GLY A 208 -13.53 22.38 10.40
CA GLY A 208 -13.32 20.93 10.31
C GLY A 208 -14.15 20.27 9.21
N ILE A 209 -15.45 20.60 9.14
CA ILE A 209 -16.34 20.09 8.07
C ILE A 209 -15.90 20.61 6.71
N GLY A 210 -15.57 21.92 6.61
CA GLY A 210 -15.12 22.53 5.36
C GLY A 210 -13.85 21.88 4.83
N LEU A 211 -12.87 21.60 5.70
CA LEU A 211 -11.62 20.90 5.32
C LEU A 211 -11.90 19.48 4.82
N LEU A 212 -12.85 18.74 5.42
CA LEU A 212 -13.22 17.42 4.93
C LEU A 212 -13.89 17.50 3.55
N ILE A 213 -14.81 18.43 3.36
CA ILE A 213 -15.47 18.65 2.06
C ILE A 213 -14.42 19.00 1.00
N ILE A 214 -13.53 19.95 1.29
CA ILE A 214 -12.45 20.34 0.35
C ILE A 214 -11.54 19.17 0.05
N GLY A 215 -11.09 18.43 1.07
CA GLY A 215 -10.19 17.30 0.89
C GLY A 215 -10.79 16.18 0.05
N TYR A 216 -12.04 15.78 0.34
CA TYR A 216 -12.71 14.74 -0.45
C TYR A 216 -13.12 15.21 -1.85
N SER A 217 -13.51 16.48 -2.02
CA SER A 217 -13.78 17.04 -3.35
C SER A 217 -12.50 17.11 -4.19
N ALA A 218 -11.38 17.51 -3.60
CA ALA A 218 -10.09 17.51 -4.28
C ALA A 218 -9.67 16.09 -4.68
N ALA A 219 -9.85 15.10 -3.79
CA ALA A 219 -9.57 13.70 -4.09
C ALA A 219 -10.45 13.12 -5.22
N TRP A 220 -11.67 13.66 -5.40
CA TRP A 220 -12.58 13.25 -6.47
C TRP A 220 -12.26 13.87 -7.83
N ILE A 221 -11.76 15.13 -7.83
CA ILE A 221 -11.57 15.92 -9.06
C ILE A 221 -10.19 15.66 -9.66
N VAL A 222 -9.18 15.39 -8.81
CA VAL A 222 -7.79 15.22 -9.26
C VAL A 222 -7.60 13.81 -9.84
N ASP A 223 -7.14 13.76 -11.08
CA ASP A 223 -6.82 12.53 -11.82
C ASP A 223 -5.45 12.61 -12.51
N GLY A 224 -5.06 11.52 -13.16
CA GLY A 224 -3.83 11.44 -13.94
C GLY A 224 -2.56 11.71 -13.12
N ALA A 225 -1.59 12.38 -13.72
CA ALA A 225 -0.28 12.67 -13.11
C ALA A 225 -0.35 13.62 -11.90
N PHE A 226 -1.40 14.43 -11.79
CA PHE A 226 -1.57 15.37 -10.68
C PHE A 226 -1.92 14.69 -9.35
N VAL A 227 -2.40 13.43 -9.37
CA VAL A 227 -2.69 12.62 -8.17
C VAL A 227 -1.46 12.54 -7.25
N VAL A 228 -0.27 12.33 -7.82
CA VAL A 228 0.98 12.20 -7.04
C VAL A 228 1.28 13.48 -6.26
N PHE A 229 1.08 14.65 -6.85
CA PHE A 229 1.31 15.94 -6.21
C PHE A 229 0.21 16.31 -5.21
N ALA A 230 -1.03 15.94 -5.49
CA ALA A 230 -2.18 16.24 -4.64
C ALA A 230 -2.28 15.32 -3.40
N MET A 231 -1.72 14.13 -3.45
CA MET A 231 -1.87 13.09 -2.41
C MET A 231 -1.49 13.61 -1.01
N ILE A 232 -0.30 14.19 -0.86
CA ILE A 232 0.17 14.67 0.45
C ILE A 232 -0.68 15.85 0.98
N PRO A 233 -0.93 16.93 0.20
CA PRO A 233 -1.81 18.01 0.62
C PRO A 233 -3.22 17.53 1.01
N VAL A 234 -3.83 16.66 0.21
CA VAL A 234 -5.18 16.13 0.48
C VAL A 234 -5.20 15.36 1.80
N VAL A 235 -4.25 14.45 2.03
CA VAL A 235 -4.14 13.70 3.29
C VAL A 235 -4.01 14.64 4.48
N LEU A 236 -3.15 15.66 4.41
CA LEU A 236 -2.96 16.63 5.49
C LEU A 236 -4.25 17.41 5.79
N ILE A 237 -4.97 17.85 4.75
CA ILE A 237 -6.25 18.57 4.88
C ILE A 237 -7.30 17.67 5.55
N VAL A 238 -7.43 16.42 5.10
CA VAL A 238 -8.39 15.46 5.65
C VAL A 238 -8.05 15.12 7.11
N VAL A 239 -6.78 14.89 7.44
CA VAL A 239 -6.34 14.62 8.82
C VAL A 239 -6.63 15.83 9.73
N ALA A 240 -6.33 17.05 9.29
CA ALA A 240 -6.64 18.26 10.03
C ALA A 240 -8.17 18.45 10.20
N GLY A 241 -8.94 18.23 9.15
CA GLY A 241 -10.41 18.26 9.20
C GLY A 241 -10.96 17.25 10.20
N THR A 242 -10.50 16.01 10.14
CA THR A 242 -10.87 14.94 11.06
C THR A 242 -10.55 15.31 12.51
N TYR A 243 -9.38 15.90 12.77
CA TYR A 243 -9.02 16.38 14.11
C TYR A 243 -10.03 17.40 14.65
N PHE A 244 -10.43 18.40 13.85
CA PHE A 244 -11.41 19.39 14.26
C PHE A 244 -12.82 18.80 14.42
N VAL A 245 -13.20 17.84 13.60
CA VAL A 245 -14.49 17.15 13.75
C VAL A 245 -14.55 16.40 15.08
N PHE A 246 -13.53 15.60 15.40
CA PHE A 246 -13.51 14.89 16.70
C PHE A 246 -13.43 15.83 17.89
N THR A 247 -12.63 16.90 17.84
CA THR A 247 -12.37 17.76 19.00
C THR A 247 -13.35 18.91 19.18
N GLN A 248 -13.96 19.41 18.11
CA GLN A 248 -14.82 20.61 18.15
C GLN A 248 -16.26 20.33 17.72
N PHE A 249 -16.44 19.67 16.57
CA PHE A 249 -17.78 19.41 16.05
C PHE A 249 -18.56 18.41 16.92
N SER A 250 -17.91 17.35 17.42
CA SER A 250 -18.52 16.42 18.36
C SER A 250 -19.06 17.11 19.62
N LEU A 251 -18.30 18.07 20.16
CA LEU A 251 -18.73 18.87 21.31
C LEU A 251 -19.86 19.84 20.96
N LEU A 252 -19.84 20.44 19.76
CA LEU A 252 -20.93 21.26 19.26
C LEU A 252 -22.24 20.44 19.15
N LEU A 253 -22.15 19.23 18.59
CA LEU A 253 -23.29 18.33 18.46
C LEU A 253 -23.86 17.95 19.84
N ALA A 254 -22.99 17.56 20.77
CA ALA A 254 -23.37 17.26 22.14
C ALA A 254 -24.03 18.47 22.84
N SER A 255 -23.50 19.66 22.59
CA SER A 255 -24.09 20.90 23.12
C SER A 255 -25.49 21.17 22.55
N ARG A 256 -25.70 20.93 21.25
CA ARG A 256 -27.04 21.05 20.63
C ARG A 256 -28.03 20.04 21.22
N LEU A 257 -27.62 18.81 21.46
CA LEU A 257 -28.45 17.79 22.10
C LEU A 257 -28.84 18.17 23.53
N THR A 258 -27.91 18.77 24.31
CA THR A 258 -28.22 19.24 25.67
C THR A 258 -29.08 20.48 25.69
N ASN A 259 -29.06 21.33 24.66
CA ASN A 259 -29.90 22.53 24.57
C ASN A 259 -31.31 22.24 24.09
N ASN A 260 -31.56 21.08 23.49
CA ASN A 260 -32.90 20.66 23.10
C ASN A 260 -33.65 20.11 24.32
N LYS A 261 -34.54 20.93 24.89
CA LYS A 261 -35.29 20.63 26.12
C LYS A 261 -36.09 19.33 26.03
N THR A 262 -36.70 19.04 24.89
CA THR A 262 -37.52 17.83 24.67
C THR A 262 -36.72 16.56 24.78
N ILE A 263 -35.50 16.55 24.21
CA ILE A 263 -34.60 15.38 24.22
C ILE A 263 -33.86 15.29 25.55
N PHE A 264 -33.40 16.43 26.08
CA PHE A 264 -32.56 16.48 27.27
C PHE A 264 -33.32 16.12 28.54
N HIS A 265 -34.54 16.59 28.75
CA HIS A 265 -35.34 16.32 29.96
C HIS A 265 -36.08 14.98 29.93
N ASN A 266 -35.90 14.16 28.92
CA ASN A 266 -36.53 12.84 28.83
C ASN A 266 -35.80 11.81 29.69
N ARG A 267 -36.39 11.48 30.86
CA ARG A 267 -35.92 10.45 31.81
C ARG A 267 -34.42 10.56 32.12
N THR A 268 -33.68 9.50 31.77
CA THR A 268 -32.24 9.34 32.03
C THR A 268 -31.34 10.14 31.09
N ASN A 269 -31.87 10.77 30.03
CA ASN A 269 -31.12 11.51 29.04
C ASN A 269 -30.37 12.71 29.63
N LEU A 270 -30.97 13.37 30.64
CA LEU A 270 -30.33 14.49 31.34
C LEU A 270 -28.94 14.11 31.89
N VAL A 271 -28.84 12.98 32.55
CA VAL A 271 -27.56 12.50 33.12
C VAL A 271 -26.65 11.98 31.99
N ALA A 272 -27.21 11.20 31.05
CA ALA A 272 -26.45 10.63 29.94
C ALA A 272 -25.76 11.70 29.09
N PHE A 273 -26.50 12.72 28.62
CA PHE A 273 -25.96 13.78 27.76
C PHE A 273 -25.05 14.76 28.50
N SER A 274 -25.35 15.04 29.80
CA SER A 274 -24.45 15.86 30.62
C SER A 274 -23.08 15.21 30.79
N GLN A 275 -23.01 13.92 31.15
CA GLN A 275 -21.75 13.19 31.26
C GLN A 275 -21.06 13.04 29.91
N MET A 276 -21.80 12.85 28.81
CA MET A 276 -21.26 12.69 27.46
C MET A 276 -20.41 13.89 27.01
N ARG A 277 -20.81 15.14 27.34
CA ARG A 277 -20.00 16.33 27.01
C ARG A 277 -18.59 16.28 27.58
N PHE A 278 -18.45 15.84 28.83
CA PHE A 278 -17.15 15.69 29.48
C PHE A 278 -16.35 14.52 28.91
N LYS A 279 -17.02 13.38 28.69
CA LYS A 279 -16.39 12.19 28.10
C LYS A 279 -15.91 12.44 26.68
N LEU A 280 -16.69 13.12 25.84
CA LEU A 280 -16.29 13.47 24.47
C LEU A 280 -15.02 14.32 24.44
N LYS A 281 -14.88 15.34 25.30
CA LYS A 281 -13.67 16.16 25.40
C LYS A 281 -12.45 15.30 25.70
N ASP A 282 -12.57 14.39 26.66
CA ASP A 282 -11.47 13.56 27.12
C ASP A 282 -11.12 12.42 26.12
N THR A 283 -12.11 11.97 25.35
CA THR A 283 -11.99 10.82 24.44
C THR A 283 -11.69 11.24 22.99
N ALA A 284 -12.05 12.48 22.59
CA ALA A 284 -11.95 12.97 21.22
C ALA A 284 -10.57 12.75 20.56
N LYS A 285 -9.48 13.02 21.29
CA LYS A 285 -8.12 12.83 20.76
C LYS A 285 -7.78 11.36 20.54
N VAL A 286 -8.30 10.49 21.40
CA VAL A 286 -8.09 9.04 21.33
C VAL A 286 -8.84 8.47 20.13
N LEU A 287 -10.09 8.88 19.98
CA LEU A 287 -10.92 8.47 18.82
C LEU A 287 -10.34 8.99 17.51
N PHE A 288 -9.88 10.24 17.48
CA PHE A 288 -9.17 10.79 16.33
C PHE A 288 -7.96 9.93 15.94
N LEU A 289 -7.09 9.60 16.92
CA LEU A 289 -5.91 8.79 16.65
C LEU A 289 -6.28 7.39 16.16
N ALA A 290 -7.25 6.74 16.79
CA ALA A 290 -7.75 5.43 16.38
C ALA A 290 -8.36 5.46 14.97
N SER A 291 -9.15 6.51 14.66
CA SER A 291 -9.76 6.69 13.33
C SER A 291 -8.71 6.93 12.24
N VAL A 292 -7.69 7.75 12.51
CA VAL A 292 -6.61 8.00 11.54
C VAL A 292 -5.81 6.72 11.28
N LEU A 293 -5.46 5.97 12.34
CA LEU A 293 -4.78 4.69 12.19
C LEU A 293 -5.63 3.69 11.40
N GLY A 294 -6.92 3.62 11.69
CA GLY A 294 -7.87 2.79 10.93
C GLY A 294 -7.97 3.21 9.47
N ALA A 295 -8.09 4.52 9.19
CA ALA A 295 -8.14 5.04 7.84
C ALA A 295 -6.86 4.71 7.04
N ILE A 296 -5.68 4.95 7.62
CA ILE A 296 -4.40 4.59 6.98
C ILE A 296 -4.36 3.09 6.67
N THR A 297 -4.80 2.26 7.62
CA THR A 297 -4.86 0.80 7.47
C THR A 297 -5.71 0.39 6.27
N PHE A 298 -6.96 0.86 6.22
CA PHE A 298 -7.90 0.50 5.16
C PHE A 298 -7.44 1.05 3.80
N THR A 299 -7.02 2.31 3.75
CA THR A 299 -6.56 2.93 2.50
C THR A 299 -5.33 2.21 1.95
N ALA A 300 -4.33 1.93 2.78
CA ALA A 300 -3.13 1.21 2.33
C ALA A 300 -3.47 -0.20 1.80
N THR A 301 -4.32 -0.94 2.52
CA THR A 301 -4.73 -2.29 2.10
C THR A 301 -5.51 -2.25 0.79
N GLU A 302 -6.47 -1.33 0.66
CA GLU A 302 -7.28 -1.16 -0.54
C GLU A 302 -6.44 -0.77 -1.75
N THR A 303 -5.51 0.18 -1.57
CA THR A 303 -4.62 0.62 -2.64
C THR A 303 -3.76 -0.54 -3.15
N ILE A 304 -3.13 -1.30 -2.25
CA ILE A 304 -2.30 -2.44 -2.65
C ILE A 304 -3.15 -3.53 -3.31
N PHE A 305 -4.35 -3.80 -2.79
CA PHE A 305 -5.28 -4.75 -3.38
C PHE A 305 -5.71 -4.34 -4.79
N SER A 306 -6.03 -3.05 -4.99
CA SER A 306 -6.36 -2.49 -6.31
C SER A 306 -5.21 -2.67 -7.31
N PHE A 307 -3.98 -2.35 -6.91
CA PHE A 307 -2.81 -2.61 -7.76
C PHE A 307 -2.64 -4.09 -8.08
N PHE A 308 -2.85 -4.98 -7.09
CA PHE A 308 -2.74 -6.42 -7.31
C PHE A 308 -3.78 -6.96 -8.30
N THR A 309 -5.02 -6.45 -8.26
CA THR A 309 -6.09 -6.87 -9.18
C THR A 309 -5.92 -6.28 -10.57
N GLU A 310 -5.34 -5.08 -10.66
CA GLU A 310 -5.14 -4.34 -11.91
C GLU A 310 -3.81 -4.65 -12.62
N ILE A 311 -3.03 -5.63 -12.16
CA ILE A 311 -1.75 -6.01 -12.79
C ILE A 311 -1.84 -6.14 -14.31
N PRO A 312 -2.83 -6.84 -14.89
CA PRO A 312 -2.91 -7.00 -16.34
C PRO A 312 -3.06 -5.68 -17.09
N ASN A 313 -3.73 -4.70 -16.48
CA ASN A 313 -3.89 -3.36 -17.07
C ASN A 313 -2.62 -2.51 -16.89
N ILE A 314 -2.01 -2.57 -15.69
CA ILE A 314 -0.81 -1.77 -15.33
C ILE A 314 0.37 -2.09 -16.24
N ILE A 315 0.63 -3.37 -16.51
CA ILE A 315 1.74 -3.78 -17.38
C ILE A 315 1.36 -3.79 -18.87
N GLY A 316 0.21 -3.22 -19.18
CA GLY A 316 -0.21 -3.05 -20.57
C GLY A 316 -0.51 -4.35 -21.32
N LEU A 317 -0.86 -5.46 -20.61
CA LEU A 317 -1.17 -6.74 -21.25
C LEU A 317 -2.37 -6.64 -22.23
N LYS A 318 -3.22 -5.63 -22.05
CA LYS A 318 -4.28 -5.31 -23.04
C LYS A 318 -3.70 -4.90 -24.39
N ASN A 319 -2.51 -4.29 -24.39
CA ASN A 319 -1.81 -3.85 -25.60
C ASN A 319 -0.91 -4.94 -26.19
N MET A 320 -0.85 -6.11 -25.56
CA MET A 320 -0.06 -7.26 -25.97
C MET A 320 -1.02 -8.40 -26.31
N PRO A 321 -1.49 -8.49 -27.54
CA PRO A 321 -2.56 -9.41 -27.89
C PRO A 321 -2.15 -10.87 -27.78
N GLN A 322 -0.97 -11.26 -28.29
CA GLN A 322 -0.52 -12.64 -28.31
C GLN A 322 0.06 -13.05 -26.94
N ASP A 323 -0.17 -14.31 -26.53
CA ASP A 323 0.31 -14.83 -25.26
C ASP A 323 1.81 -15.09 -25.27
N ILE A 324 2.32 -15.53 -26.42
CA ILE A 324 3.74 -15.68 -26.71
C ILE A 324 4.01 -15.10 -28.09
N SER A 325 5.08 -14.33 -28.22
CA SER A 325 5.52 -13.74 -29.48
C SER A 325 7.00 -14.00 -29.69
N ILE A 326 7.34 -14.40 -30.92
CA ILE A 326 8.73 -14.62 -31.35
C ILE A 326 8.93 -13.84 -32.63
N ILE A 327 9.86 -12.90 -32.62
CA ILE A 327 10.21 -12.10 -33.78
C ILE A 327 11.44 -12.71 -34.43
N GLN A 328 11.43 -12.83 -35.75
CA GLN A 328 12.56 -13.30 -36.54
C GLN A 328 13.01 -12.18 -37.45
N GLU A 329 14.25 -11.74 -37.32
CA GLU A 329 14.91 -10.78 -38.19
C GLU A 329 16.41 -11.06 -38.31
N GLY A 330 17.08 -10.50 -39.28
CA GLY A 330 18.51 -10.66 -39.50
C GLY A 330 18.92 -12.14 -39.60
N GLU A 331 19.89 -12.54 -38.76
CA GLU A 331 20.39 -13.93 -38.70
C GLU A 331 19.32 -14.95 -38.28
N ASN A 332 18.25 -14.52 -37.62
CA ASN A 332 17.18 -15.40 -37.15
C ASN A 332 16.01 -15.51 -38.14
N LEU A 333 16.04 -14.78 -39.28
CA LEU A 333 14.92 -14.64 -40.20
C LEU A 333 14.38 -16.00 -40.67
N ASN A 334 15.24 -16.97 -40.92
CA ASN A 334 14.92 -18.29 -41.44
C ASN A 334 14.89 -19.40 -40.37
N ASP A 335 14.94 -19.06 -39.10
CA ASP A 335 14.99 -20.04 -37.97
C ASP A 335 13.59 -20.60 -37.63
N ASN A 336 12.99 -21.31 -38.61
CA ASN A 336 11.71 -21.97 -38.40
C ASN A 336 11.78 -23.12 -37.39
N LEU A 337 12.97 -23.72 -37.17
CA LEU A 337 13.16 -24.81 -36.25
C LEU A 337 12.92 -24.39 -34.79
N SER A 338 13.34 -23.18 -34.41
CA SER A 338 13.10 -22.62 -33.08
C SER A 338 11.62 -22.42 -32.80
N ILE A 339 10.83 -22.01 -33.79
CA ILE A 339 9.38 -21.88 -33.65
C ILE A 339 8.71 -23.23 -33.42
N VAL A 340 9.09 -24.26 -34.20
CA VAL A 340 8.57 -25.62 -34.03
C VAL A 340 8.92 -26.17 -32.64
N LYS A 341 10.15 -26.00 -32.20
CA LYS A 341 10.58 -26.43 -30.85
C LYS A 341 9.81 -25.71 -29.74
N ALA A 342 9.54 -24.40 -29.89
CA ALA A 342 8.74 -23.65 -28.94
C ALA A 342 7.32 -24.22 -28.81
N MET A 343 6.70 -24.57 -29.95
CA MET A 343 5.38 -25.21 -29.98
C MET A 343 5.41 -26.61 -29.36
N ASP A 344 6.44 -27.41 -29.62
CA ASP A 344 6.62 -28.73 -29.03
C ASP A 344 6.75 -28.63 -27.51
N ILE A 345 7.55 -27.68 -26.99
CA ILE A 345 7.68 -27.43 -25.55
C ILE A 345 6.31 -27.08 -24.95
N LEU A 346 5.52 -26.21 -25.58
CA LEU A 346 4.18 -25.89 -25.10
C LEU A 346 3.31 -27.15 -24.98
N LYS A 347 3.31 -27.96 -26.01
CA LYS A 347 2.55 -29.23 -26.07
C LYS A 347 3.03 -30.24 -25.03
N ASP A 348 4.34 -30.40 -24.83
CA ASP A 348 4.93 -31.31 -23.84
C ASP A 348 4.56 -30.93 -22.42
N TYR A 349 4.37 -29.63 -22.15
CA TYR A 349 3.90 -29.13 -20.85
C TYR A 349 2.37 -29.07 -20.74
N GLY A 350 1.64 -29.59 -21.71
CA GLY A 350 0.19 -29.76 -21.69
C GLY A 350 -0.63 -28.53 -22.09
N PHE A 351 0.00 -27.54 -22.72
CA PHE A 351 -0.73 -26.36 -23.26
C PHE A 351 -1.26 -26.66 -24.65
N VAL A 352 -2.49 -26.21 -24.92
CA VAL A 352 -3.12 -26.28 -26.22
C VAL A 352 -2.88 -24.96 -26.95
N VAL A 353 -2.25 -25.05 -28.12
CA VAL A 353 -2.14 -23.88 -29.01
C VAL A 353 -3.47 -23.68 -29.71
N GLU A 354 -4.18 -22.62 -29.35
CA GLU A 354 -5.50 -22.27 -29.92
C GLU A 354 -5.37 -21.65 -31.31
N GLU A 355 -4.39 -20.78 -31.49
CA GLU A 355 -4.14 -20.09 -32.75
C GLU A 355 -2.62 -19.80 -32.88
N TYR A 356 -2.15 -19.90 -34.13
CA TYR A 356 -0.80 -19.49 -34.50
C TYR A 356 -0.89 -18.52 -35.69
N GLN A 357 -0.28 -17.37 -35.50
CA GLN A 357 -0.26 -16.31 -36.48
C GLN A 357 1.16 -16.03 -36.92
N ARG A 358 1.42 -16.09 -38.24
CA ARG A 358 2.68 -15.71 -38.85
C ARG A 358 2.44 -14.58 -39.82
N VAL A 359 3.07 -13.43 -39.56
CA VAL A 359 2.91 -12.22 -40.35
C VAL A 359 4.28 -11.71 -40.79
N LYS A 360 4.39 -11.36 -42.03
CA LYS A 360 5.59 -10.74 -42.62
C LYS A 360 5.42 -9.23 -42.55
N LEU A 361 6.32 -8.53 -41.89
CA LEU A 361 6.40 -7.09 -41.79
C LEU A 361 7.64 -6.61 -42.55
N ILE A 362 7.61 -5.39 -43.02
CA ILE A 362 8.74 -4.79 -43.74
C ILE A 362 9.17 -3.53 -43.03
N ARG A 363 10.44 -3.44 -42.68
CA ARG A 363 11.03 -2.24 -42.10
C ARG A 363 11.20 -1.19 -43.17
N VAL A 364 10.65 -0.01 -42.92
CA VAL A 364 10.77 1.16 -43.81
C VAL A 364 11.20 2.37 -42.96
N ILE A 365 11.88 3.31 -43.59
CA ILE A 365 12.33 4.53 -42.95
C ILE A 365 11.28 5.63 -43.19
N ASN A 366 10.84 6.31 -42.13
CA ASN A 366 10.03 7.51 -42.26
C ASN A 366 10.94 8.74 -42.36
N GLU A 367 11.07 9.29 -43.57
CA GLU A 367 11.97 10.44 -43.82
C GLU A 367 11.48 11.76 -43.20
N LYS A 368 10.23 11.82 -42.75
CA LYS A 368 9.69 13.02 -42.07
C LYS A 368 9.94 13.06 -40.58
N GLU A 369 10.36 11.95 -39.97
CA GLU A 369 10.71 11.85 -38.54
C GLU A 369 12.22 11.76 -38.35
N GLU A 370 12.86 12.91 -38.18
CA GLU A 370 14.27 13.00 -37.79
C GLU A 370 14.34 13.36 -36.29
N TYR A 371 14.96 12.49 -35.48
CA TYR A 371 15.21 12.76 -34.07
C TYR A 371 16.31 13.81 -33.91
N GLU A 372 16.33 14.52 -32.76
CA GLU A 372 17.34 15.54 -32.42
C GLU A 372 18.80 15.05 -32.54
N ASP A 373 19.02 13.73 -32.48
CA ASP A 373 20.32 13.08 -32.63
C ASP A 373 20.65 12.65 -34.07
N GLY A 374 19.81 12.98 -35.05
CA GLY A 374 19.98 12.66 -36.48
C GLY A 374 19.61 11.24 -36.86
N HIS A 375 19.01 10.45 -35.95
CA HIS A 375 18.42 9.17 -36.31
C HIS A 375 17.05 9.33 -36.91
N VAL A 376 16.79 8.57 -37.98
CA VAL A 376 15.50 8.51 -38.68
C VAL A 376 14.66 7.38 -38.10
N SER A 377 13.36 7.58 -37.95
CA SER A 377 12.47 6.59 -37.34
C SER A 377 12.27 5.38 -38.23
N ASP A 378 12.66 4.20 -37.74
CA ASP A 378 12.31 2.93 -38.38
C ASP A 378 10.87 2.55 -38.02
N ILE A 379 10.01 2.39 -38.99
CA ILE A 379 8.64 1.92 -38.80
C ILE A 379 8.42 0.61 -39.57
N LEU A 380 7.40 -0.15 -39.17
CA LEU A 380 7.05 -1.38 -39.88
C LEU A 380 5.84 -1.16 -40.80
N ALA A 381 5.87 -1.74 -41.98
CA ALA A 381 4.72 -1.79 -42.91
C ALA A 381 4.07 -3.18 -42.84
N ILE A 382 2.73 -3.20 -42.73
CA ILE A 382 1.90 -4.41 -42.74
C ILE A 382 0.89 -4.31 -43.87
N SER A 383 0.57 -5.45 -44.50
CA SER A 383 -0.50 -5.49 -45.51
C SER A 383 -1.87 -5.30 -44.86
N ASN A 384 -2.81 -4.67 -45.59
CA ASN A 384 -4.18 -4.48 -45.12
C ASN A 384 -4.88 -5.82 -44.81
N SER A 385 -4.65 -6.85 -45.60
CA SER A 385 -5.23 -8.18 -45.39
C SER A 385 -4.66 -8.85 -44.13
N ASP A 386 -3.35 -8.79 -43.88
CA ASP A 386 -2.75 -9.37 -42.69
C ASP A 386 -3.17 -8.60 -41.43
N TYR A 387 -3.20 -7.26 -41.46
CA TYR A 387 -3.74 -6.47 -40.37
C TYR A 387 -5.18 -6.88 -40.04
N ASN A 388 -6.06 -6.96 -41.03
CA ASN A 388 -7.46 -7.31 -40.84
C ASN A 388 -7.66 -8.74 -40.29
N LYS A 389 -6.77 -9.66 -40.65
CA LYS A 389 -6.75 -11.02 -40.09
C LYS A 389 -6.44 -10.98 -38.59
N LEU A 390 -5.39 -10.24 -38.19
CA LEU A 390 -5.04 -10.06 -36.80
C LEU A 390 -6.15 -9.34 -36.00
N ALA A 391 -6.66 -8.23 -36.53
CA ALA A 391 -7.72 -7.43 -35.92
C ALA A 391 -9.01 -8.24 -35.72
N SER A 392 -9.38 -9.09 -36.71
CA SER A 392 -10.58 -9.94 -36.59
C SER A 392 -10.50 -10.94 -35.47
N TYR A 393 -9.33 -11.56 -35.25
CA TYR A 393 -9.13 -12.50 -34.16
C TYR A 393 -9.30 -11.81 -32.77
N MET A 394 -8.94 -10.54 -32.71
CA MET A 394 -9.04 -9.72 -31.49
C MET A 394 -10.40 -9.03 -31.31
N GLY A 395 -11.32 -9.21 -32.24
CA GLY A 395 -12.61 -8.50 -32.24
C GLY A 395 -12.49 -6.99 -32.49
N LYS A 396 -11.38 -6.52 -33.10
CA LYS A 396 -11.19 -5.13 -33.50
C LYS A 396 -11.83 -4.86 -34.87
N GLU A 397 -12.12 -3.59 -35.15
CA GLU A 397 -12.66 -3.16 -36.44
C GLU A 397 -11.65 -3.36 -37.56
N LYS A 398 -12.17 -3.83 -38.70
CA LYS A 398 -11.39 -3.96 -39.92
C LYS A 398 -11.20 -2.60 -40.56
N VAL A 399 -10.04 -2.40 -41.17
CA VAL A 399 -9.72 -1.18 -41.91
C VAL A 399 -9.71 -1.46 -43.42
N GLN A 400 -9.96 -0.44 -44.20
CA GLN A 400 -9.79 -0.45 -45.66
C GLN A 400 -8.84 0.69 -46.05
N VAL A 401 -7.77 0.33 -46.75
CA VAL A 401 -6.72 1.24 -47.20
C VAL A 401 -6.70 1.21 -48.72
N GLY A 402 -6.83 2.36 -49.37
CA GLY A 402 -6.74 2.52 -50.82
C GLY A 402 -5.29 2.51 -51.32
N GLU A 403 -5.12 2.43 -52.66
CA GLU A 403 -3.80 2.55 -53.27
C GLU A 403 -3.22 3.95 -53.03
N GLY A 404 -1.95 4.03 -52.58
CA GLY A 404 -1.29 5.30 -52.24
C GLY A 404 -1.74 5.91 -50.89
N GLU A 405 -2.59 5.19 -50.15
CA GLU A 405 -3.03 5.60 -48.78
C GLU A 405 -2.36 4.74 -47.72
N VAL A 406 -2.26 5.26 -46.51
CA VAL A 406 -1.81 4.52 -45.29
C VAL A 406 -2.69 4.85 -44.09
N ILE A 407 -2.79 3.90 -43.18
CA ILE A 407 -3.35 4.11 -41.85
C ILE A 407 -2.24 3.87 -40.84
N TYR A 408 -2.06 4.81 -39.90
CA TYR A 408 -1.09 4.70 -38.84
C TYR A 408 -1.65 3.88 -37.66
N ASN A 409 -0.88 2.93 -37.15
CA ASN A 409 -1.24 2.20 -35.93
C ASN A 409 -0.33 2.58 -34.76
N TYR A 410 -0.96 3.11 -33.70
CA TYR A 410 -0.30 3.47 -32.44
C TYR A 410 -0.57 2.38 -31.41
N PRO A 411 0.38 1.47 -31.16
CA PRO A 411 0.14 0.32 -30.29
C PRO A 411 -0.06 0.66 -28.83
N PHE A 412 0.49 1.77 -28.34
CA PHE A 412 0.48 2.15 -26.92
C PHE A 412 -0.64 3.12 -26.51
N MET A 413 -1.34 3.72 -27.44
CA MET A 413 -2.46 4.62 -27.14
C MET A 413 -3.76 3.81 -27.02
N THR A 414 -4.09 3.39 -25.78
CA THR A 414 -5.45 2.99 -25.44
C THR A 414 -6.30 4.24 -25.29
N ASP A 415 -7.51 4.24 -25.90
CA ASP A 415 -8.62 5.20 -25.77
C ASP A 415 -8.34 6.38 -24.81
N VAL A 416 -7.49 7.30 -25.24
CA VAL A 416 -7.37 8.59 -24.56
C VAL A 416 -8.56 9.40 -25.03
N GLU A 417 -9.65 9.36 -24.26
CA GLU A 417 -10.80 10.26 -24.43
C GLU A 417 -10.41 11.74 -24.29
N ASP A 418 -9.19 12.04 -23.88
CA ASP A 418 -8.64 13.40 -23.77
C ASP A 418 -8.10 13.90 -25.12
N LYS A 419 -9.04 14.18 -26.02
CA LYS A 419 -8.81 14.69 -27.38
C LYS A 419 -8.34 16.16 -27.45
N GLY A 420 -7.95 16.80 -26.34
CA GLY A 420 -7.83 18.26 -26.35
C GLY A 420 -6.45 18.83 -26.66
N LEU A 421 -5.39 18.40 -25.99
CA LEU A 421 -4.07 19.04 -26.08
C LEU A 421 -2.95 18.16 -26.67
N LEU A 422 -3.02 16.85 -26.48
CA LEU A 422 -1.99 15.93 -26.96
C LEU A 422 -2.15 15.55 -28.43
N LYS A 423 -3.37 15.60 -28.99
CA LYS A 423 -3.64 15.24 -30.37
C LYS A 423 -2.92 16.15 -31.36
N ASN A 424 -2.78 17.45 -31.06
CA ASN A 424 -2.10 18.42 -31.94
C ASN A 424 -0.58 18.46 -31.77
N LEU A 425 -0.05 17.81 -30.73
CA LEU A 425 1.38 17.79 -30.42
C LEU A 425 2.08 16.52 -30.91
N MET A 426 1.35 15.42 -31.06
CA MET A 426 1.97 14.13 -31.35
C MET A 426 1.94 13.72 -32.83
N PHE A 427 0.95 14.12 -33.62
CA PHE A 427 0.85 13.60 -34.99
C PHE A 427 0.18 14.61 -35.98
N PRO A 428 0.98 15.41 -36.71
CA PRO A 428 0.46 16.36 -37.70
C PRO A 428 0.67 15.91 -39.14
N TYR A 429 0.74 14.61 -39.42
CA TYR A 429 1.06 14.19 -40.79
C TYR A 429 -0.21 13.98 -41.64
N GLU A 430 -0.40 14.84 -42.65
CA GLU A 430 -1.36 14.63 -43.74
C GLU A 430 -0.82 13.61 -44.75
N ASP A 431 0.51 13.47 -44.85
CA ASP A 431 1.25 12.57 -45.70
C ASP A 431 2.55 12.07 -45.09
N ILE A 432 2.97 10.87 -45.41
CA ILE A 432 4.20 10.22 -45.01
C ILE A 432 5.07 9.88 -46.21
N THR A 433 6.36 10.07 -46.12
CA THR A 433 7.33 9.62 -47.11
C THR A 433 8.14 8.47 -46.53
N ILE A 434 7.96 7.29 -47.08
CA ILE A 434 8.73 6.11 -46.68
C ILE A 434 9.86 5.87 -47.67
N SER A 435 11.00 5.47 -47.10
CA SER A 435 12.18 5.08 -47.90
C SER A 435 12.53 3.61 -47.62
N ILE A 436 12.84 2.89 -48.68
CA ILE A 436 13.35 1.53 -48.63
C ILE A 436 14.50 1.39 -49.62
N ASN A 437 15.68 1.02 -49.15
CA ASN A 437 16.91 0.88 -49.96
C ASN A 437 17.21 2.12 -50.83
N GLY A 438 16.88 3.34 -50.32
CA GLY A 438 17.11 4.61 -51.04
C GLY A 438 16.05 5.00 -52.08
N GLU A 439 15.02 4.20 -52.27
CA GLU A 439 13.84 4.57 -53.06
C GLU A 439 12.75 5.11 -52.15
N THR A 440 12.25 6.29 -52.45
CA THR A 440 11.21 6.98 -51.66
C THR A 440 9.86 6.89 -52.31
N GLU A 441 8.82 6.65 -51.55
CA GLU A 441 7.42 6.70 -51.96
C GLU A 441 6.61 7.54 -50.96
N ALA A 442 5.75 8.41 -51.48
CA ALA A 442 4.87 9.25 -50.69
C ALA A 442 3.48 8.62 -50.59
N TYR A 443 2.91 8.61 -49.39
CA TYR A 443 1.58 8.09 -49.10
C TYR A 443 0.76 9.15 -48.36
N SER A 444 -0.54 9.19 -48.66
CA SER A 444 -1.50 10.01 -47.93
C SER A 444 -1.96 9.29 -46.66
N VAL A 445 -1.93 9.96 -45.52
CA VAL A 445 -2.42 9.38 -44.25
C VAL A 445 -3.93 9.54 -44.18
N LYS A 446 -4.66 8.44 -44.36
CA LYS A 446 -6.13 8.40 -44.34
C LYS A 446 -6.70 8.48 -42.91
N GLY A 447 -5.96 8.00 -41.94
CA GLY A 447 -6.42 7.94 -40.55
C GLY A 447 -5.46 7.21 -39.64
N GLU A 448 -5.91 7.02 -38.43
CA GLU A 448 -5.15 6.36 -37.37
C GLU A 448 -6.00 5.29 -36.68
N VAL A 449 -5.35 4.22 -36.19
CA VAL A 449 -5.94 3.19 -35.33
C VAL A 449 -5.13 3.06 -34.09
N HIS A 450 -5.82 2.80 -32.98
CA HIS A 450 -5.20 2.73 -31.65
C HIS A 450 -5.22 1.30 -31.09
N GLY A 451 -4.20 0.99 -30.30
CA GLY A 451 -4.02 -0.31 -29.69
C GLY A 451 -3.37 -1.33 -30.61
N SER A 452 -2.57 -2.20 -30.03
CA SER A 452 -1.76 -3.16 -30.77
C SER A 452 -2.59 -4.33 -31.31
N VAL A 453 -2.25 -4.81 -32.50
CA VAL A 453 -2.68 -6.10 -33.06
C VAL A 453 -1.55 -7.14 -33.02
N THR A 454 -0.32 -6.68 -32.75
CA THR A 454 0.87 -7.51 -32.61
C THR A 454 1.58 -7.15 -31.30
N THR A 455 2.13 -8.13 -30.63
CA THR A 455 3.06 -7.89 -29.52
C THR A 455 4.46 -7.67 -30.11
N LEU A 456 4.68 -6.45 -30.58
CA LEU A 456 6.02 -5.99 -30.98
C LEU A 456 6.74 -5.51 -29.72
N LEU A 457 7.93 -6.03 -29.49
CA LEU A 457 8.78 -5.61 -28.39
C LEU A 457 9.19 -4.14 -28.56
N ASN A 458 9.69 -3.53 -27.49
CA ASN A 458 10.07 -2.11 -27.39
C ASN A 458 10.95 -1.54 -28.53
N ARG A 459 11.37 -2.39 -29.47
CA ARG A 459 12.18 -2.02 -30.62
C ARG A 459 11.41 -1.34 -31.73
N TYR A 460 10.11 -1.68 -31.87
CA TYR A 460 9.23 -1.11 -32.89
C TYR A 460 7.98 -0.56 -32.19
N SER A 461 7.89 0.75 -32.11
CA SER A 461 6.75 1.40 -31.47
C SER A 461 5.54 1.49 -32.36
N ASP A 462 5.74 1.68 -33.67
CA ASP A 462 4.69 2.05 -34.62
C ASP A 462 4.73 1.19 -35.89
N PHE A 463 3.57 1.04 -36.54
CA PHE A 463 3.52 0.49 -37.87
C PHE A 463 2.44 1.17 -38.71
N ILE A 464 2.62 1.10 -40.05
CA ILE A 464 1.68 1.59 -41.04
C ILE A 464 0.99 0.42 -41.72
N ILE A 465 -0.29 0.58 -41.96
CA ILE A 465 -1.11 -0.35 -42.72
C ILE A 465 -1.20 0.18 -44.13
N VAL A 466 -0.75 -0.60 -45.07
CA VAL A 466 -0.75 -0.25 -46.49
C VAL A 466 -1.66 -1.18 -47.30
N ASN A 467 -2.13 -0.73 -48.47
CA ASN A 467 -2.89 -1.57 -49.40
C ASN A 467 -2.06 -2.81 -49.79
N ASP A 468 -2.70 -3.94 -50.13
CA ASP A 468 -2.02 -5.19 -50.45
C ASP A 468 -1.16 -5.09 -51.71
N GLU A 469 -1.56 -4.26 -52.71
CA GLU A 469 -0.79 -4.01 -53.93
C GLU A 469 0.46 -3.18 -53.60
N ASP A 470 0.31 -2.12 -52.79
CA ASP A 470 1.42 -1.29 -52.33
C ASP A 470 2.40 -2.11 -51.48
N TYR A 471 1.87 -2.93 -50.59
CA TYR A 471 2.69 -3.86 -49.79
C TYR A 471 3.48 -4.81 -50.70
N GLY A 472 2.86 -5.30 -51.79
CA GLY A 472 3.54 -6.12 -52.79
C GLY A 472 4.67 -5.38 -53.51
N ARG A 473 4.53 -4.07 -53.78
CA ARG A 473 5.59 -3.21 -54.34
C ARG A 473 6.73 -3.01 -53.36
N ILE A 474 6.41 -2.63 -52.14
CA ILE A 474 7.38 -2.45 -51.06
C ILE A 474 8.16 -3.76 -50.80
N SER A 475 7.45 -4.91 -50.74
CA SER A 475 8.05 -6.22 -50.51
C SER A 475 9.05 -6.66 -51.58
N LYS A 476 8.87 -6.23 -52.85
CA LYS A 476 9.82 -6.54 -53.93
C LYS A 476 11.10 -5.73 -53.84
N LYS A 477 11.07 -4.55 -53.19
CA LYS A 477 12.22 -3.67 -52.99
C LYS A 477 12.99 -4.01 -51.68
N ALA A 478 12.35 -4.76 -50.76
CA ALA A 478 12.92 -5.15 -49.49
C ALA A 478 13.99 -6.21 -49.63
N GLU A 479 15.13 -6.02 -48.97
CA GLU A 479 16.17 -7.01 -48.79
C GLU A 479 15.94 -7.84 -47.51
N GLU A 480 16.68 -8.92 -47.29
CA GLU A 480 16.54 -9.75 -46.09
C GLU A 480 16.68 -8.97 -44.80
N LYS A 481 17.52 -7.92 -44.77
CA LYS A 481 17.72 -7.03 -43.59
C LYS A 481 16.47 -6.21 -43.22
N ASP A 482 15.59 -6.00 -44.18
CA ASP A 482 14.37 -5.19 -44.03
C ASP A 482 13.16 -6.04 -43.62
N LEU A 483 13.33 -7.37 -43.62
CA LEU A 483 12.26 -8.30 -43.29
C LEU A 483 12.17 -8.60 -41.81
N VAL A 484 10.97 -8.53 -41.26
CA VAL A 484 10.64 -8.91 -39.90
C VAL A 484 9.48 -9.91 -39.94
N ILE A 485 9.68 -11.11 -39.42
CA ILE A 485 8.63 -12.12 -39.33
C ILE A 485 8.14 -12.17 -37.90
N PHE A 486 6.91 -11.83 -37.70
CA PHE A 486 6.21 -11.91 -36.46
C PHE A 486 5.51 -13.26 -36.31
N ASN A 487 5.80 -13.99 -35.22
CA ASN A 487 5.13 -15.23 -34.84
C ASN A 487 4.39 -15.04 -33.56
N GLY A 488 3.06 -15.02 -33.61
CA GLY A 488 2.17 -14.89 -32.45
C GLY A 488 1.49 -16.22 -32.12
N ILE A 489 1.52 -16.61 -30.85
CA ILE A 489 0.94 -17.86 -30.36
C ILE A 489 -0.06 -17.54 -29.26
N TYR A 490 -1.27 -18.10 -29.38
CA TYR A 490 -2.31 -18.05 -28.35
C TYR A 490 -2.45 -19.43 -27.73
N ILE A 491 -2.54 -19.47 -26.40
CA ILE A 491 -2.67 -20.72 -25.62
C ILE A 491 -3.84 -20.61 -24.64
N ASP A 492 -4.43 -21.76 -24.32
CA ASP A 492 -5.62 -21.88 -23.46
C ASP A 492 -5.44 -21.29 -22.05
N SER A 493 -4.24 -21.30 -21.49
CA SER A 493 -3.99 -20.98 -20.08
C SER A 493 -2.70 -20.20 -19.84
N TRP A 494 -2.51 -19.08 -20.55
CA TRP A 494 -1.26 -18.32 -20.53
C TRP A 494 -0.77 -17.90 -19.13
N LYS A 495 -1.69 -17.63 -18.17
CA LYS A 495 -1.33 -17.21 -16.80
C LYS A 495 -0.54 -18.28 -16.03
N THR A 496 -0.65 -19.55 -16.43
CA THR A 496 0.05 -20.66 -15.81
C THR A 496 1.31 -21.09 -16.56
N SER A 497 1.55 -20.52 -17.76
CA SER A 497 2.65 -20.91 -18.65
C SER A 497 4.03 -20.34 -18.29
N TYR A 498 4.19 -19.69 -17.13
CA TYR A 498 5.44 -19.01 -16.71
C TYR A 498 6.68 -19.90 -16.84
N ARG A 499 6.64 -21.12 -16.26
CA ARG A 499 7.81 -22.04 -16.32
C ARG A 499 8.10 -22.52 -17.72
N THR A 500 7.07 -22.75 -18.50
CA THR A 500 7.18 -23.15 -19.92
C THR A 500 7.74 -22.03 -20.76
N SER A 501 7.29 -20.78 -20.52
CA SER A 501 7.82 -19.59 -21.18
C SER A 501 9.31 -19.38 -20.88
N LEU A 502 9.75 -19.55 -19.62
CA LEU A 502 11.18 -19.50 -19.28
C LEU A 502 11.97 -20.59 -19.99
N LYS A 503 11.41 -21.80 -20.13
CA LYS A 503 12.08 -22.88 -20.84
C LYS A 503 12.19 -22.62 -22.34
N ILE A 504 11.19 -21.99 -22.92
CA ILE A 504 11.25 -21.54 -24.32
C ILE A 504 12.33 -20.46 -24.46
N GLN A 505 12.37 -19.48 -23.58
CA GLN A 505 13.41 -18.45 -23.58
C GLN A 505 14.82 -19.03 -23.45
N GLU A 506 15.04 -19.97 -22.55
CA GLU A 506 16.30 -20.69 -22.39
C GLU A 506 16.69 -21.48 -23.66
N MET A 507 15.73 -22.15 -24.30
CA MET A 507 15.93 -22.90 -25.54
C MET A 507 16.30 -21.99 -26.70
N LEU A 508 15.66 -20.81 -26.78
CA LEU A 508 15.94 -19.81 -27.81
C LEU A 508 17.32 -19.16 -27.61
N GLY A 509 17.77 -19.00 -26.34
CA GLY A 509 19.07 -18.45 -25.96
C GLY A 509 19.20 -16.93 -26.18
N GLU A 510 20.36 -16.37 -25.87
CA GLU A 510 20.69 -14.94 -25.90
C GLU A 510 20.35 -14.27 -27.25
N ARG A 511 20.39 -15.04 -28.35
CA ARG A 511 20.04 -14.58 -29.70
C ARG A 511 18.62 -14.04 -29.80
N TYR A 512 17.71 -14.46 -28.92
CA TYR A 512 16.29 -14.07 -28.91
C TYR A 512 15.90 -13.21 -27.70
N ASP A 513 16.83 -12.74 -26.87
CA ASP A 513 16.50 -11.97 -25.66
C ASP A 513 15.65 -10.73 -25.94
N GLU A 514 15.88 -10.05 -27.08
CA GLU A 514 15.11 -8.90 -27.52
C GLU A 514 13.92 -9.27 -28.43
N PHE A 515 13.79 -10.53 -28.83
CA PHE A 515 12.85 -11.00 -29.86
C PHE A 515 11.82 -12.00 -29.33
N PHE A 516 11.94 -12.39 -28.08
CA PHE A 516 11.00 -13.27 -27.40
C PHE A 516 10.20 -12.50 -26.36
N PHE A 517 8.90 -12.69 -26.38
CA PHE A 517 8.01 -12.15 -25.37
C PHE A 517 6.96 -13.19 -24.95
N SER A 518 6.67 -13.23 -23.65
CA SER A 518 5.54 -13.99 -23.10
C SER A 518 4.80 -13.14 -22.07
N LYS A 519 3.48 -13.04 -22.15
CA LYS A 519 2.63 -12.38 -21.14
C LYS A 519 2.84 -12.96 -19.74
N ALA A 520 3.12 -14.27 -19.65
CA ALA A 520 3.23 -14.97 -18.36
C ALA A 520 4.43 -14.49 -17.52
N ILE A 521 5.52 -14.06 -18.17
CA ILE A 521 6.74 -13.62 -17.47
C ILE A 521 6.48 -12.32 -16.69
N PRO A 522 6.18 -11.18 -17.31
CA PRO A 522 5.95 -9.93 -16.59
C PRO A 522 4.73 -10.03 -15.66
N TYR A 523 3.68 -10.75 -16.05
CA TYR A 523 2.54 -10.98 -15.18
C TYR A 523 2.94 -11.67 -13.86
N ARG A 524 3.75 -12.72 -13.93
CA ARG A 524 4.20 -13.47 -12.75
C ARG A 524 5.12 -12.63 -11.87
N GLU A 525 6.03 -11.88 -12.47
CA GLU A 525 6.95 -11.00 -11.76
C GLU A 525 6.20 -9.88 -11.02
N MET A 526 5.31 -9.18 -11.70
CA MET A 526 4.49 -8.14 -11.09
C MET A 526 3.56 -8.70 -10.01
N ARG A 527 2.94 -9.86 -10.26
CA ARG A 527 2.12 -10.54 -9.27
C ARG A 527 2.91 -10.90 -8.01
N ASN A 528 4.14 -11.35 -8.15
CA ASN A 528 5.01 -11.64 -7.01
C ASN A 528 5.37 -10.34 -6.26
N MET A 529 5.70 -9.27 -6.97
CA MET A 529 6.03 -7.97 -6.39
C MET A 529 4.86 -7.35 -5.63
N TYR A 530 3.70 -7.20 -6.27
CA TYR A 530 2.50 -6.65 -5.63
C TYR A 530 1.91 -7.59 -4.58
N GLY A 531 2.05 -8.90 -4.79
CA GLY A 531 1.68 -9.90 -3.82
C GLY A 531 2.47 -9.77 -2.52
N LEU A 532 3.78 -9.60 -2.61
CA LEU A 532 4.64 -9.31 -1.46
C LEU A 532 4.18 -8.03 -0.75
N ALA A 533 3.98 -6.95 -1.52
CA ALA A 533 3.54 -5.67 -0.97
C ALA A 533 2.17 -5.78 -0.28
N LEU A 534 1.22 -6.49 -0.89
CA LEU A 534 -0.11 -6.77 -0.32
C LEU A 534 -0.01 -7.54 0.99
N PHE A 535 0.81 -8.59 1.03
CA PHE A 535 0.99 -9.38 2.24
C PHE A 535 1.60 -8.55 3.37
N ILE A 536 2.64 -7.76 3.08
CA ILE A 536 3.28 -6.86 4.05
C ILE A 536 2.29 -5.78 4.51
N GLY A 537 1.57 -5.16 3.58
CA GLY A 537 0.55 -4.16 3.87
C GLY A 537 -0.55 -4.69 4.78
N PHE A 538 -1.04 -5.90 4.51
CA PHE A 538 -2.04 -6.56 5.35
C PHE A 538 -1.51 -6.80 6.78
N PHE A 539 -0.25 -7.18 6.93
CA PHE A 539 0.35 -7.39 8.24
C PHE A 539 0.49 -6.08 9.03
N ILE A 540 0.90 -4.99 8.37
CA ILE A 540 0.96 -3.65 8.98
C ILE A 540 -0.44 -3.16 9.34
N ALA A 541 -1.42 -3.41 8.48
CA ALA A 541 -2.82 -3.11 8.73
C ALA A 541 -3.33 -3.81 9.99
N PHE A 542 -3.02 -5.09 10.14
CA PHE A 542 -3.36 -5.86 11.33
C PHE A 542 -2.69 -5.31 12.60
N LEU A 543 -1.42 -4.88 12.49
CA LEU A 543 -0.71 -4.21 13.57
C LEU A 543 -1.42 -2.92 14.01
N PHE A 544 -1.78 -2.06 13.09
CA PHE A 544 -2.47 -0.81 13.40
C PHE A 544 -3.88 -1.05 13.95
N PHE A 545 -4.56 -2.09 13.48
CA PHE A 545 -5.86 -2.49 14.00
C PHE A 545 -5.77 -2.91 15.48
N ILE A 546 -4.81 -3.78 15.84
CA ILE A 546 -4.58 -4.17 17.24
C ILE A 546 -4.18 -2.97 18.08
N ALA A 547 -3.35 -2.09 17.56
CA ALA A 547 -2.93 -0.88 18.26
C ALA A 547 -4.10 0.07 18.52
N SER A 548 -4.94 0.30 17.52
CA SER A 548 -6.16 1.11 17.65
C SER A 548 -7.09 0.54 18.72
N GLY A 549 -7.34 -0.78 18.69
CA GLY A 549 -8.09 -1.49 19.73
C GLY A 549 -7.47 -1.34 21.12
N SER A 550 -6.15 -1.45 21.23
CA SER A 550 -5.42 -1.28 22.48
C SER A 550 -5.55 0.16 23.03
N ILE A 551 -5.44 1.17 22.17
CA ILE A 551 -5.60 2.58 22.56
C ILE A 551 -7.01 2.83 23.13
N ILE A 552 -8.05 2.34 22.45
CA ILE A 552 -9.44 2.45 22.92
C ILE A 552 -9.62 1.69 24.25
N TYR A 553 -9.09 0.48 24.33
CA TYR A 553 -9.14 -0.33 25.54
C TYR A 553 -8.48 0.36 26.73
N PHE A 554 -7.26 0.90 26.56
CA PHE A 554 -6.57 1.65 27.63
C PHE A 554 -7.41 2.83 28.13
N LYS A 555 -8.06 3.54 27.23
CA LYS A 555 -8.91 4.67 27.57
C LYS A 555 -10.09 4.22 28.42
N LEU A 556 -10.86 3.25 27.93
CA LEU A 556 -12.03 2.71 28.63
C LEU A 556 -11.66 2.14 30.00
N PHE A 557 -10.55 1.40 30.06
CA PHE A 557 -10.09 0.78 31.30
C PHE A 557 -9.76 1.80 32.39
N ASN A 558 -9.11 2.92 32.02
CA ASN A 558 -8.80 3.98 32.98
C ASN A 558 -10.04 4.70 33.49
N GLU A 559 -11.10 4.76 32.70
CA GLU A 559 -12.37 5.41 33.08
C GLU A 559 -13.26 4.54 33.95
N ILE A 560 -13.17 3.20 33.87
CA ILE A 560 -14.04 2.27 34.60
C ILE A 560 -14.09 2.57 36.12
N LYS A 561 -12.94 2.88 36.74
CA LYS A 561 -12.91 3.19 38.19
C LYS A 561 -13.62 4.48 38.52
N GLN A 562 -13.43 5.52 37.70
CA GLN A 562 -14.08 6.81 37.89
C GLN A 562 -15.58 6.72 37.64
N ASP A 563 -15.96 6.07 36.54
CA ASP A 563 -17.35 5.79 36.21
C ASP A 563 -18.06 4.98 37.29
N GLY A 564 -17.37 3.97 37.87
CA GLY A 564 -17.92 3.18 38.96
C GLY A 564 -18.27 3.99 40.20
N LEU A 565 -17.48 5.02 40.53
CA LEU A 565 -17.80 5.94 41.65
C LEU A 565 -19.01 6.79 41.29
N GLU A 566 -19.08 7.35 40.09
CA GLU A 566 -20.21 8.15 39.61
C GLU A 566 -21.53 7.34 39.59
N TYR A 567 -21.49 6.11 39.07
CA TYR A 567 -22.66 5.22 39.04
C TYR A 567 -23.10 4.77 40.44
N ASN A 568 -22.18 4.61 41.39
CA ASN A 568 -22.54 4.34 42.77
C ASN A 568 -23.28 5.51 43.41
N ILE A 569 -22.93 6.75 43.11
CA ILE A 569 -23.67 7.94 43.54
C ILE A 569 -25.05 7.95 42.92
N LEU A 570 -25.19 7.72 41.62
CA LEU A 570 -26.46 7.66 40.92
C LEU A 570 -27.38 6.57 41.48
N LYS A 571 -26.83 5.41 41.87
CA LYS A 571 -27.56 4.34 42.53
C LYS A 571 -28.09 4.79 43.92
N LYS A 572 -27.33 5.57 44.67
CA LYS A 572 -27.76 6.11 45.97
C LYS A 572 -28.91 7.15 45.81
N ILE A 573 -29.00 7.81 44.67
CA ILE A 573 -30.08 8.76 44.36
C ILE A 573 -31.34 8.03 43.82
N GLY A 574 -31.29 6.70 43.66
CA GLY A 574 -32.45 5.89 43.28
C GLY A 574 -32.54 5.45 41.82
N ILE A 575 -31.48 5.66 41.01
CA ILE A 575 -31.47 5.16 39.62
C ILE A 575 -31.36 3.64 39.61
N THR A 576 -32.26 2.98 38.87
CA THR A 576 -32.33 1.52 38.76
C THR A 576 -31.19 0.97 37.87
N ARG A 577 -30.85 -0.29 38.07
CA ARG A 577 -29.83 -0.99 37.23
C ARG A 577 -30.19 -0.97 35.74
N LYS A 578 -31.52 -1.07 35.39
CA LYS A 578 -32.00 -1.07 34.00
C LYS A 578 -31.79 0.31 33.35
N GLU A 579 -32.12 1.37 34.08
CA GLU A 579 -31.92 2.75 33.63
C GLU A 579 -30.42 3.07 33.48
N MET A 580 -29.58 2.63 34.42
CA MET A 580 -28.13 2.79 34.35
C MET A 580 -27.54 2.08 33.14
N LYS A 581 -27.96 0.83 32.85
CA LYS A 581 -27.53 0.10 31.66
C LYS A 581 -27.95 0.84 30.38
N GLY A 582 -29.18 1.35 30.32
CA GLY A 582 -29.66 2.14 29.18
C GLY A 582 -28.88 3.45 28.98
N MET A 583 -28.46 4.12 30.07
CA MET A 583 -27.61 5.32 30.00
C MET A 583 -26.23 4.99 29.45
N ILE A 584 -25.59 3.95 29.96
CA ILE A 584 -24.26 3.52 29.50
C ILE A 584 -24.30 3.13 28.02
N THR A 585 -25.31 2.35 27.61
CA THR A 585 -25.49 1.97 26.19
C THR A 585 -25.63 3.19 25.29
N LYS A 586 -26.46 4.18 25.68
CA LYS A 586 -26.63 5.43 24.90
C LYS A 586 -25.33 6.24 24.82
N GLN A 587 -24.57 6.32 25.94
CA GLN A 587 -23.28 7.03 25.95
C GLN A 587 -22.27 6.37 25.02
N ILE A 588 -22.14 5.04 25.10
CA ILE A 588 -21.21 4.28 24.24
C ILE A 588 -21.63 4.40 22.76
N ALA A 589 -22.92 4.22 22.43
CA ALA A 589 -23.42 4.31 21.06
C ALA A 589 -23.24 5.69 20.39
N VAL A 590 -23.16 6.76 21.19
CA VAL A 590 -22.93 8.12 20.65
C VAL A 590 -21.43 8.46 20.60
N ILE A 591 -20.62 7.90 21.47
CA ILE A 591 -19.18 8.17 21.52
C ILE A 591 -18.42 7.36 20.48
N PHE A 592 -18.83 6.11 20.25
CA PHE A 592 -18.22 5.15 19.31
C PHE A 592 -19.12 4.87 18.11
#